data_f889eb8dee3d57e415ebb9670e1c6125
#
_entry.id   f889eb8dee3d57e415ebb9670e1c6125
#
_cell.length_a   1.000
_cell.length_b   1.000
_cell.length_c   1.000
_cell.angle_alpha   90.00
_cell.angle_beta   90.00
_cell.angle_gamma   90.00
#
_symmetry.space_group_name_H-M   'P 1'
#
loop_
_entity.id
_entity.type
_entity.pdbx_description
1 polymer ?
#
loop_
_entity_poly.entity_id
_entity_poly.type
_entity_poly.pdbx_seq_one_letter_code
_entity_poly.pdbx_strand_id
1 'polypeptide(L)'
;ELGLVGSEMCIRDSYEPSSFQIKAGETIKFEVENVGELVHEFNIANKMMHMKHQPEMEKMVENEILLADSIDKEKMKKMAKMDKAMGHSHSNSVLLEPNQKGEIIWKFDNAVNIEVACNVPGHYQVGMIAKVDIN
;
A
#
# COMPACT_ATOMS: atom_id res chain seq x y z
N GLU A 1 21.91 -11.11 1.25
CA GLU A 1 22.24 -9.82 0.74
C GLU A 1 22.48 -8.84 1.88
N LEU A 2 23.59 -8.13 1.77
CA LEU A 2 24.00 -7.19 2.79
C LEU A 2 23.02 -6.01 2.88
N GLY A 3 22.50 -5.76 4.09
CA GLY A 3 21.60 -4.65 4.35
C GLY A 3 20.14 -4.88 4.04
N LEU A 4 19.76 -6.06 3.52
CA LEU A 4 18.38 -6.39 3.26
C LEU A 4 17.78 -7.14 4.44
N VAL A 5 16.72 -6.58 5.02
CA VAL A 5 16.00 -7.16 6.15
C VAL A 5 14.61 -7.59 5.68
N GLY A 6 14.22 -8.83 6.00
CA GLY A 6 12.90 -9.32 5.67
C GLY A 6 11.88 -8.95 6.74
N SER A 7 10.65 -8.64 6.32
CA SER A 7 9.52 -8.40 7.20
C SER A 7 8.25 -8.99 6.61
N GLU A 8 7.59 -9.82 7.38
CA GLU A 8 6.31 -10.41 7.00
C GLU A 8 5.16 -9.61 7.60
N MET A 9 4.17 -9.33 6.77
CA MET A 9 3.02 -8.51 7.14
C MET A 9 1.72 -9.22 6.79
N CYS A 10 0.73 -9.08 7.65
CA CYS A 10 -0.64 -9.51 7.35
C CYS A 10 -1.58 -8.32 7.39
N ILE A 11 -2.53 -8.30 6.48
CA ILE A 11 -3.59 -7.30 6.46
C ILE A 11 -4.93 -8.03 6.60
N ARG A 12 -5.73 -7.62 7.56
CA ARG A 12 -7.12 -8.08 7.68
C ARG A 12 -8.03 -6.85 7.62
N ASP A 13 -8.29 -6.23 8.74
CA ASP A 13 -8.93 -4.91 8.85
C ASP A 13 -7.95 -3.88 9.42
N SER A 14 -6.75 -4.34 9.75
CA SER A 14 -5.62 -3.52 10.20
C SER A 14 -4.33 -4.21 9.79
N TYR A 15 -3.21 -3.52 9.93
CA TYR A 15 -1.89 -4.08 9.67
C TYR A 15 -1.35 -4.79 10.91
N GLU A 16 -0.74 -5.96 10.68
CA GLU A 16 0.02 -6.67 11.71
C GLU A 16 1.42 -6.98 11.18
N PRO A 17 2.47 -6.45 11.79
CA PRO A 17 2.48 -5.51 12.93
C PRO A 17 1.94 -4.12 12.57
N SER A 18 1.52 -3.37 13.58
CA SER A 18 0.94 -2.03 13.41
C SER A 18 1.97 -0.90 13.53
N SER A 19 3.23 -1.24 13.76
CA SER A 19 4.32 -0.28 13.81
C SER A 19 5.64 -0.94 13.46
N PHE A 20 6.59 -0.15 12.96
CA PHE A 20 7.91 -0.63 12.56
C PHE A 20 8.99 0.25 13.15
N GLN A 21 10.05 -0.39 13.65
CA GLN A 21 11.28 0.27 14.07
C GLN A 21 12.33 0.02 13.00
N ILE A 22 12.76 1.05 12.30
CA ILE A 22 13.66 0.94 11.16
C ILE A 22 14.85 1.88 11.37
N LYS A 23 16.04 1.41 11.06
CA LYS A 23 17.24 2.24 11.08
C LYS A 23 17.34 3.01 9.76
N ALA A 24 17.69 4.29 9.84
CA ALA A 24 17.94 5.10 8.65
C ALA A 24 18.95 4.41 7.74
N GLY A 25 18.62 4.32 6.45
CA GLY A 25 19.44 3.66 5.45
C GLY A 25 19.18 2.17 5.26
N GLU A 26 18.34 1.56 6.12
CA GLU A 26 17.98 0.16 5.94
C GLU A 26 17.09 -0.06 4.72
N THR A 27 17.33 -1.19 4.05
CA THR A 27 16.45 -1.67 2.99
C THR A 27 15.65 -2.85 3.52
N ILE A 28 14.33 -2.75 3.44
CA ILE A 28 13.41 -3.76 3.95
C ILE A 28 12.70 -4.43 2.78
N LYS A 29 12.62 -5.74 2.82
CA LYS A 29 11.78 -6.53 1.93
C LYS A 29 10.52 -6.89 2.69
N PHE A 30 9.40 -6.26 2.32
CA PHE A 30 8.11 -6.58 2.91
C PHE A 30 7.43 -7.67 2.11
N GLU A 31 7.02 -8.72 2.78
CA GLU A 31 6.15 -9.75 2.23
C GLU A 31 4.78 -9.54 2.86
N VAL A 32 3.81 -9.15 2.05
CA VAL A 32 2.50 -8.71 2.51
C VAL A 32 1.44 -9.69 2.04
N GLU A 33 0.62 -10.16 2.97
CA GLU A 33 -0.52 -11.03 2.65
C GLU A 33 -1.81 -10.38 3.11
N ASN A 34 -2.78 -10.29 2.20
CA ASN A 34 -4.12 -9.85 2.56
C ASN A 34 -4.95 -11.07 2.98
N VAL A 35 -5.15 -11.21 4.29
CA VAL A 35 -5.95 -12.30 4.86
C VAL A 35 -7.37 -11.84 5.23
N GLY A 36 -7.73 -10.61 4.85
CA GLY A 36 -9.06 -10.05 5.07
C GLY A 36 -10.04 -10.38 3.95
N GLU A 37 -11.20 -9.78 4.02
CA GLU A 37 -12.29 -10.00 3.07
C GLU A 37 -12.43 -8.88 2.02
N LEU A 38 -11.71 -7.78 2.21
CA LEU A 38 -11.77 -6.62 1.34
C LEU A 38 -10.44 -6.42 0.62
N VAL A 39 -10.45 -5.67 -0.47
CA VAL A 39 -9.22 -5.21 -1.11
C VAL A 39 -8.53 -4.23 -0.17
N HIS A 40 -7.22 -4.40 0.00
CA HIS A 40 -6.39 -3.54 0.82
C HIS A 40 -5.14 -3.11 0.09
N GLU A 41 -4.63 -1.95 0.47
CA GLU A 41 -3.38 -1.42 -0.05
C GLU A 41 -2.32 -1.39 1.07
N PHE A 42 -1.08 -1.70 0.70
CA PHE A 42 0.09 -1.46 1.54
C PHE A 42 0.91 -0.38 0.82
N ASN A 43 0.91 0.84 1.33
CA ASN A 43 1.51 1.99 0.68
C ASN A 43 2.44 2.72 1.64
N ILE A 44 3.72 2.82 1.24
CA ILE A 44 4.75 3.50 2.04
C ILE A 44 4.88 4.93 1.52
N ALA A 45 4.47 5.91 2.31
CA ALA A 45 4.52 7.31 1.89
C ALA A 45 4.36 8.23 3.09
N ASN A 46 4.59 9.53 2.89
CA ASN A 46 4.25 10.51 3.89
C ASN A 46 2.76 10.88 3.78
N LYS A 47 2.26 11.59 4.78
CA LYS A 47 0.84 11.94 4.84
C LYS A 47 0.37 12.72 3.60
N MET A 48 1.18 13.66 3.12
CA MET A 48 0.83 14.46 1.95
C MET A 48 0.67 13.59 0.70
N MET A 49 1.56 12.62 0.51
CA MET A 49 1.50 11.71 -0.62
C MET A 49 0.27 10.80 -0.55
N HIS A 50 -0.07 10.33 0.66
CA HIS A 50 -1.30 9.58 0.86
C HIS A 50 -2.53 10.41 0.49
N MET A 51 -2.56 11.66 0.92
CA MET A 51 -3.68 12.55 0.60
C MET A 51 -3.82 12.80 -0.90
N LYS A 52 -2.69 12.91 -1.62
CA LYS A 52 -2.71 13.08 -3.08
C LYS A 52 -3.15 11.82 -3.82
N HIS A 53 -2.86 10.66 -3.25
CA HIS A 53 -3.19 9.37 -3.86
C HIS A 53 -4.67 9.01 -3.69
N GLN A 54 -5.31 9.48 -2.62
CA GLN A 54 -6.70 9.12 -2.32
C GLN A 54 -7.69 9.48 -3.44
N PRO A 55 -7.61 10.67 -4.08
CA PRO A 55 -8.50 10.96 -5.21
C PRO A 55 -8.34 10.00 -6.38
N GLU A 56 -7.13 9.49 -6.62
CA GLU A 56 -6.88 8.49 -7.66
C GLU A 56 -7.60 7.17 -7.33
N MET A 57 -7.55 6.77 -6.07
CA MET A 57 -8.25 5.57 -5.60
C MET A 57 -9.77 5.73 -5.70
N GLU A 58 -10.28 6.92 -5.39
CA GLU A 58 -11.70 7.23 -5.55
C GLU A 58 -12.14 7.10 -7.01
N LYS A 59 -11.33 7.59 -7.95
CA LYS A 59 -11.61 7.43 -9.38
C LYS A 59 -11.65 5.97 -9.79
N MET A 60 -10.79 5.15 -9.21
CA MET A 60 -10.80 3.71 -9.49
C MET A 60 -12.11 3.06 -9.03
N VAL A 61 -12.66 3.52 -7.91
CA VAL A 61 -13.97 3.06 -7.44
C VAL A 61 -15.09 3.56 -8.35
N GLU A 62 -15.07 4.84 -8.71
CA GLU A 62 -16.07 5.46 -9.60
C GLU A 62 -16.13 4.77 -10.95
N ASN A 63 -14.98 4.35 -11.47
CA ASN A 63 -14.89 3.66 -12.76
C ASN A 63 -15.05 2.15 -12.63
N GLU A 64 -15.42 1.66 -11.47
CA GLU A 64 -15.63 0.24 -11.19
C GLU A 64 -14.41 -0.63 -11.48
N ILE A 65 -13.22 -0.07 -11.33
CA ILE A 65 -11.95 -0.80 -11.40
C ILE A 65 -11.70 -1.46 -10.05
N LEU A 66 -11.88 -0.69 -8.99
CA LEU A 66 -11.71 -1.14 -7.60
C LEU A 66 -13.07 -1.40 -7.01
N LEU A 67 -13.33 -2.66 -6.69
CA LEU A 67 -14.53 -3.11 -6.02
C LEU A 67 -14.20 -3.44 -4.57
N ALA A 68 -15.20 -3.73 -3.76
CA ALA A 68 -14.97 -3.98 -2.33
C ALA A 68 -14.02 -5.16 -2.09
N ASP A 69 -14.21 -6.23 -2.83
CA ASP A 69 -13.47 -7.49 -2.63
C ASP A 69 -12.69 -7.96 -3.86
N SER A 70 -12.63 -7.15 -4.90
CA SER A 70 -11.96 -7.55 -6.14
C SER A 70 -11.49 -6.34 -6.94
N ILE A 71 -10.65 -6.59 -7.92
CA ILE A 71 -10.13 -5.60 -8.86
C ILE A 71 -10.44 -6.07 -10.27
N ASP A 72 -11.07 -5.22 -11.07
CA ASP A 72 -11.28 -5.49 -12.49
C ASP A 72 -9.98 -5.19 -13.23
N LYS A 73 -9.16 -6.21 -13.41
CA LYS A 73 -7.82 -6.08 -13.96
C LYS A 73 -7.83 -5.70 -15.44
N GLU A 74 -8.82 -6.15 -16.17
CA GLU A 74 -8.95 -5.81 -17.59
C GLU A 74 -9.30 -4.34 -17.78
N LYS A 75 -10.26 -3.86 -16.98
CA LYS A 75 -10.65 -2.45 -16.98
C LYS A 75 -9.48 -1.58 -16.51
N MET A 76 -8.74 -2.03 -15.50
CA MET A 76 -7.54 -1.34 -15.03
C MET A 76 -6.51 -1.17 -16.15
N LYS A 77 -6.25 -2.21 -16.92
CA LYS A 77 -5.31 -2.14 -18.04
C LYS A 77 -5.78 -1.17 -19.12
N LYS A 78 -7.06 -1.18 -19.44
CA LYS A 78 -7.65 -0.27 -20.44
C LYS A 78 -7.55 1.18 -19.99
N MET A 79 -7.90 1.44 -18.74
CA MET A 79 -7.86 2.80 -18.21
C MET A 79 -6.43 3.30 -18.04
N ALA A 80 -5.48 2.44 -17.70
CA ALA A 80 -4.07 2.79 -17.55
C ALA A 80 -3.43 3.29 -18.85
N LYS A 81 -3.96 2.89 -19.99
CA LYS A 81 -3.50 3.39 -21.30
C LYS A 81 -3.84 4.86 -21.51
N MET A 82 -4.91 5.33 -20.90
CA MET A 82 -5.38 6.70 -21.00
C MET A 82 -4.91 7.56 -19.82
N ASP A 83 -4.80 6.95 -18.64
CA ASP A 83 -4.39 7.61 -17.41
C ASP A 83 -3.56 6.61 -16.57
N LYS A 84 -2.26 6.82 -16.47
CA LYS A 84 -1.35 5.93 -15.76
C LYS A 84 -1.73 5.74 -14.29
N ALA A 85 -2.33 6.75 -13.66
CA ALA A 85 -2.75 6.68 -12.26
C ALA A 85 -3.78 5.56 -12.04
N MET A 86 -4.58 5.24 -13.06
CA MET A 86 -5.58 4.18 -12.97
C MET A 86 -4.98 2.78 -13.05
N GLY A 87 -3.70 2.66 -13.38
CA GLY A 87 -3.01 1.36 -13.43
C GLY A 87 -2.48 0.89 -12.10
N HIS A 88 -2.41 1.77 -11.11
CA HIS A 88 -1.87 1.50 -9.78
C HIS A 88 -0.53 0.76 -9.81
N SER A 89 0.40 1.25 -10.62
CA SER A 89 1.73 0.66 -10.73
C SER A 89 2.75 1.58 -10.05
N HIS A 90 3.07 1.28 -8.80
CA HIS A 90 4.01 2.06 -7.99
C HIS A 90 5.00 1.15 -7.29
N SER A 91 6.24 1.59 -7.13
CA SER A 91 7.28 0.81 -6.45
C SER A 91 7.12 0.81 -4.92
N ASN A 92 6.36 1.76 -4.37
CA ASN A 92 6.15 1.93 -2.93
C ASN A 92 4.83 1.34 -2.42
N SER A 93 4.06 0.68 -3.28
CA SER A 93 2.76 0.16 -2.87
C SER A 93 2.35 -1.09 -3.63
N VAL A 94 1.52 -1.90 -2.98
CA VAL A 94 0.80 -3.01 -3.62
C VAL A 94 -0.66 -2.94 -3.23
N LEU A 95 -1.52 -3.27 -4.18
CA LEU A 95 -2.95 -3.37 -3.99
C LEU A 95 -3.34 -4.84 -4.10
N LEU A 96 -3.91 -5.39 -3.03
CA LEU A 96 -4.13 -6.83 -2.90
C LEU A 96 -5.59 -7.17 -2.70
N GLU A 97 -6.09 -8.08 -3.53
CA GLU A 97 -7.38 -8.73 -3.31
C GLU A 97 -7.27 -9.71 -2.12
N PRO A 98 -8.40 -10.15 -1.55
CA PRO A 98 -8.37 -11.17 -0.49
C PRO A 98 -7.56 -12.40 -0.92
N ASN A 99 -6.75 -12.90 0.00
CA ASN A 99 -5.86 -14.06 -0.17
C ASN A 99 -4.69 -13.87 -1.14
N GLN A 100 -4.45 -12.65 -1.58
CA GLN A 100 -3.29 -12.34 -2.41
C GLN A 100 -2.09 -11.96 -1.56
N LYS A 101 -0.91 -12.22 -2.12
CA LYS A 101 0.38 -11.82 -1.55
C LYS A 101 1.06 -10.85 -2.48
N GLY A 102 1.81 -9.92 -1.90
CA GLY A 102 2.64 -8.98 -2.65
C GLY A 102 3.95 -8.75 -1.95
N GLU A 103 4.88 -8.12 -2.66
CA GLU A 103 6.21 -7.86 -2.14
C GLU A 103 6.62 -6.44 -2.49
N ILE A 104 7.23 -5.75 -1.52
CA ILE A 104 7.82 -4.43 -1.72
C ILE A 104 9.21 -4.44 -1.11
N ILE A 105 10.19 -3.97 -1.89
CA ILE A 105 11.53 -3.71 -1.39
C ILE A 105 11.70 -2.21 -1.33
N TRP A 106 11.96 -1.68 -0.13
CA TRP A 106 12.04 -0.24 0.07
C TRP A 106 13.21 0.13 0.96
N LYS A 107 13.98 1.13 0.51
CA LYS A 107 15.07 1.69 1.31
C LYS A 107 14.56 2.91 2.06
N PHE A 108 14.73 2.89 3.38
CA PHE A 108 14.32 3.98 4.24
C PHE A 108 15.51 4.91 4.49
N ASP A 109 15.57 6.01 3.77
CA ASP A 109 16.59 7.04 3.97
C ASP A 109 16.22 7.89 5.20
N ASN A 110 16.65 9.15 5.24
CA ASN A 110 16.37 10.04 6.37
C ASN A 110 14.98 10.67 6.27
N ALA A 111 14.03 9.99 5.66
CA ALA A 111 12.67 10.50 5.51
C ALA A 111 11.96 10.52 6.87
N VAL A 112 11.37 11.66 7.21
CA VAL A 112 10.58 11.82 8.42
C VAL A 112 9.10 11.72 8.08
N ASN A 113 8.29 11.29 9.05
CA ASN A 113 6.83 11.22 8.94
C ASN A 113 6.35 10.26 7.84
N ILE A 114 7.08 9.17 7.64
CA ILE A 114 6.64 8.09 6.75
C ILE A 114 5.65 7.21 7.52
N GLU A 115 4.59 6.81 6.84
CA GLU A 115 3.63 5.85 7.37
C GLU A 115 3.28 4.84 6.30
N VAL A 116 2.89 3.65 6.71
CA VAL A 116 2.28 2.66 5.82
C VAL A 116 0.78 2.83 5.97
N ALA A 117 0.07 2.99 4.87
CA ALA A 117 -1.36 3.22 4.92
C ALA A 117 -2.10 2.53 3.78
N CYS A 118 -3.39 2.31 4.00
CA CYS A 118 -4.33 1.83 3.00
C CYS A 118 -5.17 3.01 2.52
N ASN A 119 -5.08 3.33 1.23
CA ASN A 119 -5.82 4.44 0.61
C ASN A 119 -7.04 3.97 -0.17
N VAL A 120 -7.47 2.73 0.02
CA VAL A 120 -8.81 2.30 -0.43
C VAL A 120 -9.81 3.24 0.25
N PRO A 121 -10.75 3.86 -0.51
CA PRO A 121 -11.62 4.89 0.05
C PRO A 121 -12.26 4.52 1.38
N GLY A 122 -12.08 5.40 2.37
CA GLY A 122 -12.58 5.21 3.73
C GLY A 122 -11.62 4.51 4.69
N HIS A 123 -10.67 3.73 4.20
CA HIS A 123 -9.80 2.91 5.07
C HIS A 123 -8.80 3.75 5.87
N TYR A 124 -8.18 4.74 5.23
CA TYR A 124 -7.26 5.65 5.93
C TYR A 124 -7.98 6.37 7.09
N GLN A 125 -9.17 6.85 6.84
CA GLN A 125 -9.96 7.63 7.78
C GLN A 125 -10.39 6.82 9.02
N VAL A 126 -10.52 5.51 8.90
CA VAL A 126 -10.83 4.65 10.06
C VAL A 126 -9.57 4.14 10.76
N GLY A 127 -8.39 4.66 10.38
CA GLY A 127 -7.15 4.38 11.10
C GLY A 127 -6.31 3.23 10.54
N MET A 128 -6.51 2.86 9.29
CA MET A 128 -5.70 1.80 8.68
C MET A 128 -4.32 2.32 8.30
N ILE A 129 -3.51 2.52 9.32
CA ILE A 129 -2.17 3.12 9.26
C ILE A 129 -1.23 2.34 10.17
N ALA A 130 -0.03 2.06 9.69
CA ALA A 130 1.05 1.53 10.52
C ALA A 130 2.17 2.58 10.60
N LYS A 131 2.63 2.84 11.81
CA LYS A 131 3.67 3.83 12.05
C LYS A 131 5.05 3.29 11.70
N VAL A 132 5.87 4.15 11.11
CA VAL A 132 7.26 3.83 10.82
C VAL A 132 8.13 4.79 11.61
N ASP A 133 8.88 4.25 12.58
CA ASP A 133 9.85 5.01 13.35
C ASP A 133 11.23 4.76 12.78
N ILE A 134 11.85 5.82 12.25
CA ILE A 134 13.19 5.75 11.66
C ILE A 134 14.19 6.36 12.65
N ASN A 135 15.12 5.53 13.07
CA ASN A 135 16.14 5.92 14.07
C ASN A 135 17.45 6.36 13.42
#